data_428e9591eb4424a088d4f94acc72638c
#
_entry.id   428e9591eb4424a088d4f94acc72638c
#
_cell.length_a   1.000
_cell.length_b   1.000
_cell.length_c   1.000
_cell.angle_alpha   90.00
_cell.angle_beta   90.00
_cell.angle_gamma   90.00
#
_symmetry.space_group_name_H-M   'P 1'
#
loop_
_entity.id
_entity.type
_entity.pdbx_description
1 polymer ?
#
loop_
_entity_poly.entity_id
_entity_poly.type
_entity_poly.pdbx_seq_one_letter_code
_entity_poly.pdbx_strand_id
1 'polypeptide(L)'
;MNVHYLEIVTPEVDAVCKAYEASIEANFGEPDPMLGGARTCTRDDGSMVGVRAPMRADEAPVVRPYWLVDDINKALDQVVQQGAVVAMSRMEIPGKGFFAIYILGGTDQGFWVT
;
A
#
# COMPACT_ATOMS: atom_id res chain seq x y z
N MET A 1 11.10 -11.58 3.80
CA MET A 1 10.30 -10.82 2.79
C MET A 1 8.91 -10.58 3.34
N ASN A 2 8.63 -9.34 3.70
CA ASN A 2 7.39 -8.98 4.40
C ASN A 2 6.63 -7.89 3.66
N VAL A 3 5.31 -8.01 3.63
CA VAL A 3 4.45 -6.91 3.21
C VAL A 3 4.26 -6.00 4.41
N HIS A 4 4.73 -4.74 4.30
CA HIS A 4 4.57 -3.76 5.38
C HIS A 4 3.23 -3.03 5.29
N TYR A 5 2.78 -2.74 4.08
CA TYR A 5 1.50 -2.10 3.85
C TYR A 5 0.78 -2.81 2.69
N LEU A 6 -0.43 -3.25 2.94
CA LEU A 6 -1.30 -3.78 1.89
C LEU A 6 -2.37 -2.73 1.61
N GLU A 7 -2.31 -2.15 0.42
CA GLU A 7 -3.25 -1.11 0.02
C GLU A 7 -4.38 -1.71 -0.83
N ILE A 8 -5.60 -1.48 -0.40
CA ILE A 8 -6.80 -1.87 -1.15
C ILE A 8 -7.50 -0.60 -1.60
N VAL A 9 -7.57 -0.40 -2.91
CA VAL A 9 -8.27 0.74 -3.52
C VAL A 9 -9.61 0.24 -4.04
N THR A 10 -10.68 0.82 -3.53
CA THR A 10 -12.05 0.40 -3.87
C THR A 10 -13.03 1.55 -3.65
N PRO A 11 -14.07 1.69 -4.49
CA PRO A 11 -15.14 2.65 -4.21
C PRO A 11 -16.04 2.21 -3.04
N GLU A 12 -15.88 0.99 -2.53
CA GLU A 12 -16.74 0.41 -1.49
C GLU A 12 -15.97 0.24 -0.17
N VAL A 13 -15.30 1.31 0.30
CA VAL A 13 -14.39 1.27 1.45
C VAL A 13 -15.07 0.72 2.70
N ASP A 14 -16.22 1.26 3.09
CA ASP A 14 -16.86 0.86 4.33
C ASP A 14 -17.39 -0.58 4.27
N ALA A 15 -17.88 -1.01 3.13
CA ALA A 15 -18.35 -2.38 2.94
C ALA A 15 -17.19 -3.37 3.05
N VAL A 16 -16.04 -3.06 2.46
CA VAL A 16 -14.84 -3.91 2.53
C VAL A 16 -14.31 -3.98 3.95
N CYS A 17 -14.19 -2.85 4.65
CA CYS A 17 -13.77 -2.82 6.05
C CYS A 17 -14.71 -3.66 6.92
N LYS A 18 -16.00 -3.50 6.75
CA LYS A 18 -17.01 -4.26 7.52
C LYS A 18 -16.89 -5.76 7.28
N ALA A 19 -16.65 -6.16 6.03
CA ALA A 19 -16.47 -7.57 5.70
C ALA A 19 -15.26 -8.18 6.41
N TYR A 20 -14.14 -7.44 6.47
CA TYR A 20 -12.94 -7.92 7.16
C TYR A 20 -13.09 -7.88 8.68
N GLU A 21 -13.79 -6.89 9.22
CA GLU A 21 -14.10 -6.85 10.65
C GLU A 21 -14.92 -8.08 11.08
N ALA A 22 -15.84 -8.51 10.22
CA ALA A 22 -16.67 -9.67 10.50
C ALA A 22 -15.96 -11.01 10.27
N SER A 23 -15.10 -11.11 9.25
CA SER A 23 -14.54 -12.40 8.79
C SER A 23 -13.19 -12.73 9.39
N ILE A 24 -12.33 -11.73 9.63
CA ILE A 24 -10.96 -11.95 10.09
C ILE A 24 -10.60 -11.08 11.30
N GLU A 25 -11.60 -10.57 11.99
CA GLU A 25 -11.45 -9.81 13.24
C GLU A 25 -10.53 -8.59 13.12
N ALA A 26 -10.50 -7.98 11.93
CA ALA A 26 -9.76 -6.74 11.73
C ALA A 26 -10.48 -5.57 12.42
N ASN A 27 -9.71 -4.54 12.77
CA ASN A 27 -10.25 -3.28 13.31
C ASN A 27 -9.72 -2.13 12.49
N PHE A 28 -10.60 -1.52 11.69
CA PHE A 28 -10.21 -0.39 10.84
C PHE A 28 -10.55 0.93 11.54
N GLY A 29 -9.56 1.84 11.56
CA GLY A 29 -9.74 3.18 12.10
C GLY A 29 -10.42 4.14 11.13
N GLU A 30 -10.43 5.42 11.52
CA GLU A 30 -10.94 6.50 10.69
C GLU A 30 -10.00 6.75 9.50
N PRO A 31 -10.49 7.41 8.42
CA PRO A 31 -9.62 7.75 7.29
C PRO A 31 -8.38 8.53 7.73
N ASP A 32 -7.21 8.10 7.26
CA ASP A 32 -5.93 8.73 7.56
C ASP A 32 -5.50 9.60 6.38
N PRO A 33 -5.46 10.93 6.53
CA PRO A 33 -5.10 11.83 5.43
C PRO A 33 -3.66 11.63 4.95
N MET A 34 -2.78 11.08 5.78
CA MET A 34 -1.39 10.79 5.38
C MET A 34 -1.28 9.60 4.45
N LEU A 35 -2.32 8.78 4.37
CA LEU A 35 -2.38 7.56 3.53
C LEU A 35 -3.50 7.66 2.49
N GLY A 36 -3.72 8.85 1.95
CA GLY A 36 -4.74 9.05 0.93
C GLY A 36 -6.17 8.85 1.41
N GLY A 37 -6.41 9.03 2.70
CA GLY A 37 -7.71 8.81 3.30
C GLY A 37 -8.01 7.35 3.62
N ALA A 38 -7.01 6.48 3.62
CA ALA A 38 -7.22 5.06 3.93
C ALA A 38 -7.66 4.85 5.36
N ARG A 39 -8.61 3.96 5.55
CA ARG A 39 -8.92 3.38 6.85
C ARG A 39 -7.95 2.22 7.06
N THR A 40 -7.23 2.21 8.18
CA THR A 40 -6.15 1.26 8.41
C THR A 40 -6.43 0.33 9.56
N CYS A 41 -5.89 -0.90 9.43
CA CYS A 41 -5.79 -1.89 10.48
C CYS A 41 -4.31 -2.19 10.68
N THR A 42 -3.79 -2.00 11.89
CA THR A 42 -2.39 -2.28 12.21
C THR A 42 -2.28 -3.66 12.84
N ARG A 43 -1.33 -4.46 12.36
CA ARG A 43 -1.07 -5.78 12.91
C ARG A 43 0.00 -5.71 14.00
N ASP A 44 0.16 -6.83 14.75
CA ASP A 44 1.07 -6.88 15.90
C ASP A 44 2.53 -6.63 15.52
N ASP A 45 2.93 -6.95 14.29
CA ASP A 45 4.29 -6.72 13.80
C ASP A 45 4.51 -5.29 13.28
N GLY A 46 3.51 -4.42 13.39
CA GLY A 46 3.57 -3.03 12.91
C GLY A 46 3.17 -2.85 11.45
N SER A 47 2.97 -3.94 10.71
CA SER A 47 2.47 -3.85 9.34
C SER A 47 1.00 -3.45 9.32
N MET A 48 0.54 -2.90 8.20
CA MET A 48 -0.80 -2.34 8.10
C MET A 48 -1.52 -2.83 6.85
N VAL A 49 -2.84 -2.84 6.94
CA VAL A 49 -3.74 -2.94 5.78
C VAL A 49 -4.52 -1.65 5.72
N GLY A 50 -4.55 -1.01 4.55
CA GLY A 50 -5.30 0.21 4.33
C GLY A 50 -6.33 0.04 3.22
N VAL A 51 -7.53 0.56 3.43
CA VAL A 51 -8.62 0.53 2.46
C VAL A 51 -9.02 1.97 2.16
N ARG A 52 -8.90 2.39 0.92
CA ARG A 52 -9.23 3.76 0.51
C ARG A 52 -10.01 3.81 -0.78
N ALA A 53 -10.74 4.92 -0.96
CA ALA A 53 -11.41 5.22 -2.21
C ALA A 53 -10.40 5.65 -3.28
N PRO A 54 -10.72 5.47 -4.57
CA PRO A 54 -9.92 6.04 -5.66
C PRO A 54 -9.76 7.55 -5.49
N MET A 55 -8.57 8.07 -5.76
CA MET A 55 -8.26 9.49 -5.66
C MET A 55 -8.71 10.27 -6.89
N ARG A 56 -8.93 9.57 -8.00
CA ARG A 56 -9.40 10.15 -9.26
C ARG A 56 -10.29 9.15 -9.98
N ALA A 57 -11.09 9.64 -10.92
CA ALA A 57 -12.13 8.83 -11.59
C ALA A 57 -11.56 7.65 -12.39
N ASP A 58 -10.33 7.78 -12.90
CA ASP A 58 -9.68 6.74 -13.70
C ASP A 58 -8.78 5.80 -12.90
N GLU A 59 -8.71 5.96 -11.58
CA GLU A 59 -7.98 5.02 -10.74
C GLU A 59 -8.77 3.74 -10.57
N ALA A 60 -8.27 2.66 -11.15
CA ALA A 60 -8.93 1.36 -11.08
C ALA A 60 -8.77 0.74 -9.68
N PRO A 61 -9.74 -0.05 -9.24
CA PRO A 61 -9.58 -0.86 -8.03
C PRO A 61 -8.36 -1.75 -8.13
N VAL A 62 -7.60 -1.83 -7.04
CA VAL A 62 -6.35 -2.60 -7.00
C VAL A 62 -6.08 -3.06 -5.58
N VAL A 63 -5.39 -4.19 -5.45
CA VAL A 63 -4.76 -4.62 -4.20
C VAL A 63 -3.26 -4.56 -4.44
N ARG A 64 -2.58 -3.65 -3.75
CA ARG A 64 -1.16 -3.36 -3.97
C ARG A 64 -0.36 -3.66 -2.72
N PRO A 65 0.53 -4.68 -2.75
CA PRO A 65 1.44 -4.91 -1.64
C PRO A 65 2.62 -3.93 -1.70
N TYR A 66 3.04 -3.45 -0.54
CA TYR A 66 4.30 -2.70 -0.38
C TYR A 66 5.24 -3.56 0.45
N TRP A 67 6.29 -4.05 -0.18
CA TRP A 67 7.28 -4.92 0.46
C TRP A 67 8.22 -4.10 1.32
N LEU A 68 8.45 -4.53 2.55
CA LEU A 68 9.41 -3.87 3.45
C LEU A 68 10.82 -4.12 2.95
N VAL A 69 11.57 -3.05 2.76
CA VAL A 69 12.98 -3.10 2.33
C VAL A 69 13.82 -2.16 3.19
N ASP A 70 15.14 -2.33 3.14
CA ASP A 70 16.08 -1.47 3.88
C ASP A 70 16.47 -0.23 3.07
N ASP A 71 16.45 -0.32 1.74
CA ASP A 71 16.88 0.75 0.84
C ASP A 71 16.01 0.73 -0.42
N ILE A 72 15.12 1.71 -0.53
CA ILE A 72 14.17 1.78 -1.65
C ILE A 72 14.89 2.01 -2.98
N ASN A 73 15.86 2.91 -3.02
CA ASN A 73 16.52 3.23 -4.29
C ASN A 73 17.26 2.03 -4.84
N LYS A 74 17.95 1.29 -3.97
CA LYS A 74 18.62 0.07 -4.36
C LYS A 74 17.64 -1.00 -4.84
N ALA A 75 16.53 -1.17 -4.12
CA ALA A 75 15.49 -2.14 -4.49
C ALA A 75 14.84 -1.78 -5.83
N LEU A 76 14.55 -0.49 -6.07
CA LEU A 76 14.02 -0.03 -7.35
C LEU A 76 14.99 -0.30 -8.50
N ASP A 77 16.28 0.02 -8.32
CA ASP A 77 17.27 -0.23 -9.35
C ASP A 77 17.33 -1.72 -9.73
N GLN A 78 17.23 -2.58 -8.75
CA GLN A 78 17.27 -4.02 -8.97
C GLN A 78 16.04 -4.54 -9.71
N VAL A 79 14.82 -4.11 -9.37
CA VAL A 79 13.63 -4.55 -10.08
C VAL A 79 13.56 -3.96 -11.49
N VAL A 80 14.03 -2.74 -11.69
CA VAL A 80 14.12 -2.13 -13.02
C VAL A 80 15.05 -2.92 -13.93
N GLN A 81 16.18 -3.39 -13.42
CA GLN A 81 17.09 -4.27 -14.17
C GLN A 81 16.42 -5.57 -14.60
N GLN A 82 15.41 -6.00 -13.87
CA GLN A 82 14.65 -7.22 -14.18
C GLN A 82 13.36 -6.95 -14.97
N GLY A 83 13.16 -5.72 -15.44
CA GLY A 83 12.05 -5.39 -16.34
C GLY A 83 10.92 -4.57 -15.71
N ALA A 84 11.02 -4.18 -14.46
CA ALA A 84 10.01 -3.33 -13.83
C ALA A 84 10.03 -1.91 -14.40
N VAL A 85 8.87 -1.24 -14.35
CA VAL A 85 8.74 0.16 -14.69
C VAL A 85 8.35 0.91 -13.42
N VAL A 86 9.09 1.97 -13.08
CA VAL A 86 8.76 2.80 -11.92
C VAL A 86 7.55 3.67 -12.25
N ALA A 87 6.49 3.53 -11.47
CA ALA A 87 5.29 4.35 -11.59
C ALA A 87 5.36 5.58 -10.67
N MET A 88 5.96 5.42 -9.49
CA MET A 88 6.19 6.51 -8.54
C MET A 88 7.51 6.27 -7.83
N SER A 89 8.45 7.22 -7.99
CA SER A 89 9.74 7.16 -7.29
C SER A 89 9.54 7.46 -5.79
N ARG A 90 10.60 7.24 -5.02
CA ARG A 90 10.59 7.37 -3.55
C ARG A 90 9.90 8.66 -3.09
N MET A 91 8.90 8.49 -2.21
CA MET A 91 8.17 9.60 -1.58
C MET A 91 8.07 9.39 -0.08
N GLU A 92 8.18 10.47 0.67
CA GLU A 92 8.02 10.44 2.11
C GLU A 92 6.54 10.49 2.51
N ILE A 93 6.19 9.66 3.52
CA ILE A 93 4.97 9.83 4.30
C ILE A 93 5.41 10.21 5.71
N PRO A 94 5.24 11.49 6.10
CA PRO A 94 5.74 11.97 7.40
C PRO A 94 5.26 11.10 8.56
N GLY A 95 6.20 10.69 9.40
CA GLY A 95 5.94 9.84 10.56
C GLY A 95 5.77 8.35 10.25
N LYS A 96 5.77 7.95 8.98
CA LYS A 96 5.53 6.54 8.60
C LYS A 96 6.64 5.93 7.75
N GLY A 97 7.48 6.74 7.13
CA GLY A 97 8.60 6.29 6.31
C GLY A 97 8.50 6.76 4.87
N PHE A 98 8.99 5.93 3.94
CA PHE A 98 9.01 6.24 2.51
C PHE A 98 8.44 5.08 1.72
N PHE A 99 7.89 5.38 0.54
CA PHE A 99 7.37 4.36 -0.35
C PHE A 99 7.72 4.67 -1.81
N ALA A 100 7.61 3.65 -2.65
CA ALA A 100 7.69 3.79 -4.10
C ALA A 100 6.75 2.77 -4.74
N ILE A 101 6.33 3.04 -5.97
CA ILE A 101 5.43 2.15 -6.73
C ILE A 101 6.10 1.78 -8.04
N TYR A 102 6.01 0.51 -8.41
CA TYR A 102 6.52 -0.01 -9.67
C TYR A 102 5.53 -1.02 -10.24
N ILE A 103 5.67 -1.28 -11.53
CA ILE A 103 4.89 -2.28 -12.25
C ILE A 103 5.84 -3.39 -12.67
N LEU A 104 5.56 -4.61 -12.26
CA LEU A 104 6.37 -5.78 -12.58
C LEU A 104 5.45 -6.94 -12.96
N GLY A 105 5.71 -7.54 -14.10
CA GLY A 105 4.86 -8.62 -14.59
C GLY A 105 3.42 -8.17 -14.84
N GLY A 106 3.21 -6.90 -15.17
CA GLY A 106 1.87 -6.33 -15.38
C GLY A 106 1.10 -6.05 -14.09
N THR A 107 1.72 -6.18 -12.92
CA THR A 107 1.05 -5.93 -11.63
C THR A 107 1.65 -4.75 -10.89
N ASP A 108 0.77 -3.99 -10.23
CA ASP A 108 1.17 -2.87 -9.37
C ASP A 108 1.69 -3.41 -8.03
N GLN A 109 2.86 -2.96 -7.66
CA GLN A 109 3.51 -3.30 -6.39
C GLN A 109 4.27 -2.09 -5.87
N GLY A 110 4.70 -2.16 -4.62
CA GLY A 110 5.50 -1.11 -4.03
C GLY A 110 6.57 -1.62 -3.09
N PHE A 111 7.45 -0.69 -2.71
CA PHE A 111 8.40 -0.86 -1.62
C PHE A 111 8.12 0.14 -0.52
N TRP A 112 8.44 -0.23 0.69
CA TRP A 112 8.29 0.61 1.87
C TRP A 112 9.55 0.49 2.73
N VAL A 113 10.01 1.63 3.26
CA VAL A 113 11.06 1.68 4.28
C VAL A 113 10.55 2.53 5.45
N THR A 114 10.75 2.04 6.65
CA THR A 114 10.31 2.75 7.87
C THR A 114 11.35 3.76 8.39
#